data_08078353561b63fbe2591e8b4f55e3df
#
_entry.id   08078353561b63fbe2591e8b4f55e3df
#
_cell.length_a   1.000
_cell.length_b   1.000
_cell.length_c   1.000
_cell.angle_alpha   90.00
_cell.angle_beta   90.00
_cell.angle_gamma   90.00
#
_symmetry.space_group_name_H-M   'P 1'
#
loop_
_entity.id
_entity.type
_entity.pdbx_description
1 polymer ?
#
loop_
_entity_poly.entity_id
_entity_poly.type
_entity_poly.pdbx_seq_one_letter_code
_entity_poly.pdbx_strand_id
1 'polypeptide(L)'
;MDRIALVRAAARNHASWMESVARVTGGGVAREGALRWIVTGGGNVSVPFPRRASGPALDAMLAWCAARGVGHIGVWETGLAAEGALGVRLAERGFEAGWQPHWMATEASALPLDEDDPRVSVVDAVSEYDDYGQALLGLAGGRFWHAAARIDGVYAGHAWAHRVGDHAGIYDVDVRPLFRRQGLGRALTLAVCRAAGTRTAVLNATGDGEALYGALGFRSLGFGRTWWWQGSAAA
;
A
#
# COMPACT_ATOMS: atom_id res chain seq x y z
N MET A 1 14.14 5.39 16.46
CA MET A 1 14.34 4.60 15.20
C MET A 1 14.88 5.51 14.08
N ASP A 2 15.77 5.01 13.24
CA ASP A 2 16.27 5.75 12.07
C ASP A 2 15.13 5.96 11.04
N ARG A 3 14.82 7.22 10.76
CA ARG A 3 13.78 7.63 9.81
C ARG A 3 14.01 7.04 8.40
N ILE A 4 15.24 7.04 7.91
CA ILE A 4 15.56 6.52 6.57
C ILE A 4 15.33 5.01 6.51
N ALA A 5 15.75 4.29 7.56
CA ALA A 5 15.51 2.85 7.65
C ALA A 5 14.01 2.52 7.66
N LEU A 6 13.20 3.31 8.37
CA LEU A 6 11.74 3.14 8.40
C LEU A 6 11.06 3.43 7.06
N VAL A 7 11.42 4.52 6.38
CA VAL A 7 10.90 4.81 5.03
C VAL A 7 11.23 3.66 4.07
N ARG A 8 12.45 3.15 4.12
CA ARG A 8 12.86 1.99 3.31
C ARG A 8 12.10 0.71 3.68
N ALA A 9 11.80 0.51 4.97
CA ALA A 9 11.00 -0.62 5.41
C ALA A 9 9.55 -0.50 4.92
N ALA A 10 8.94 0.69 5.05
CA ALA A 10 7.61 0.98 4.52
C ALA A 10 7.54 0.75 3.00
N ALA A 11 8.52 1.25 2.25
CA ALA A 11 8.60 1.05 0.81
C ALA A 11 8.74 -0.44 0.42
N ARG A 12 9.58 -1.21 1.13
CA ARG A 12 9.69 -2.67 0.89
C ARG A 12 8.39 -3.40 1.20
N ASN A 13 7.73 -3.02 2.30
CA ASN A 13 6.45 -3.60 2.68
C ASN A 13 5.38 -3.30 1.62
N HIS A 14 5.29 -2.05 1.18
CA HIS A 14 4.33 -1.64 0.15
C HIS A 14 4.58 -2.32 -1.20
N ALA A 15 5.82 -2.43 -1.64
CA ALA A 15 6.16 -3.18 -2.85
C ALA A 15 5.76 -4.66 -2.73
N SER A 16 5.98 -5.29 -1.57
CA SER A 16 5.57 -6.67 -1.30
C SER A 16 4.04 -6.84 -1.27
N TRP A 17 3.31 -5.86 -0.74
CA TRP A 17 1.85 -5.82 -0.82
C TRP A 17 1.38 -5.79 -2.28
N MET A 18 1.90 -4.84 -3.08
CA MET A 18 1.54 -4.72 -4.50
C MET A 18 1.83 -6.02 -5.29
N GLU A 19 2.97 -6.65 -5.05
CA GLU A 19 3.32 -7.94 -5.68
C GLU A 19 2.38 -9.06 -5.28
N SER A 20 1.96 -9.08 -4.02
CA SER A 20 1.03 -10.09 -3.53
C SER A 20 -0.35 -9.91 -4.15
N VAL A 21 -0.85 -8.68 -4.23
CA VAL A 21 -2.11 -8.35 -4.92
C VAL A 21 -2.02 -8.74 -6.40
N ALA A 22 -0.94 -8.37 -7.10
CA ALA A 22 -0.75 -8.74 -8.49
C ALA A 22 -0.79 -10.26 -8.68
N ARG A 23 -0.10 -11.01 -7.82
CA ARG A 23 -0.07 -12.49 -7.88
C ARG A 23 -1.46 -13.10 -7.77
N VAL A 24 -2.27 -12.65 -6.82
CA VAL A 24 -3.61 -13.23 -6.58
C VAL A 24 -4.65 -12.77 -7.59
N THR A 25 -4.40 -11.66 -8.28
CA THR A 25 -5.26 -11.18 -9.38
C THR A 25 -4.84 -11.70 -10.77
N GLY A 26 -3.91 -12.68 -10.84
CA GLY A 26 -3.46 -13.24 -12.11
C GLY A 26 -2.41 -12.39 -12.86
N GLY A 27 -1.85 -11.39 -12.18
CA GLY A 27 -0.77 -10.57 -12.70
C GLY A 27 0.62 -11.12 -12.37
N GLY A 28 1.64 -10.25 -12.44
CA GLY A 28 3.03 -10.67 -12.20
C GLY A 28 4.02 -9.52 -12.17
N VAL A 29 5.31 -9.88 -12.24
CA VAL A 29 6.43 -8.93 -12.24
C VAL A 29 7.20 -9.05 -13.53
N ALA A 30 7.44 -7.91 -14.20
CA ALA A 30 8.31 -7.80 -15.36
C ALA A 30 9.55 -6.95 -15.02
N ARG A 31 10.61 -7.03 -15.84
CA ARG A 31 11.90 -6.37 -15.61
C ARG A 31 12.57 -5.93 -16.89
N GLU A 32 13.31 -4.83 -16.78
CA GLU A 32 14.32 -4.42 -17.74
C GLU A 32 15.56 -3.90 -16.98
N GLY A 33 16.65 -4.65 -17.02
CA GLY A 33 17.83 -4.38 -16.21
C GLY A 33 17.51 -4.30 -14.71
N ALA A 34 17.79 -3.16 -14.10
CA ALA A 34 17.49 -2.90 -12.70
C ALA A 34 16.06 -2.38 -12.45
N LEU A 35 15.34 -1.98 -13.50
CA LEU A 35 13.96 -1.55 -13.41
C LEU A 35 13.03 -2.77 -13.38
N ARG A 36 12.11 -2.77 -12.43
CA ARG A 36 11.06 -3.77 -12.36
C ARG A 36 9.70 -3.09 -12.20
N TRP A 37 8.68 -3.71 -12.72
CA TRP A 37 7.32 -3.27 -12.57
C TRP A 37 6.37 -4.43 -12.31
N ILE A 38 5.28 -4.12 -11.67
CA ILE A 38 4.24 -5.06 -11.26
C ILE A 38 3.04 -4.83 -12.18
N VAL A 39 2.48 -5.90 -12.71
CA VAL A 39 1.29 -5.89 -13.55
C VAL A 39 0.17 -6.57 -12.77
N THR A 40 -0.93 -5.89 -12.56
CA THR A 40 -2.13 -6.49 -11.95
C THR A 40 -2.94 -7.28 -12.98
N GLY A 41 -3.82 -8.17 -12.55
CA GLY A 41 -4.73 -8.89 -13.43
C GLY A 41 -5.65 -7.97 -14.26
N GLY A 42 -5.93 -6.76 -13.77
CA GLY A 42 -6.66 -5.72 -14.50
C GLY A 42 -5.83 -4.91 -15.50
N GLY A 43 -4.56 -5.29 -15.75
CA GLY A 43 -3.69 -4.65 -16.73
C GLY A 43 -3.06 -3.33 -16.29
N ASN A 44 -3.27 -2.88 -15.05
CA ASN A 44 -2.58 -1.71 -14.50
C ASN A 44 -1.13 -2.05 -14.14
N VAL A 45 -0.23 -1.09 -14.32
CA VAL A 45 1.19 -1.24 -14.01
C VAL A 45 1.59 -0.34 -12.84
N SER A 46 2.35 -0.89 -11.91
CA SER A 46 2.97 -0.15 -10.81
C SER A 46 4.48 -0.37 -10.81
N VAL A 47 5.24 0.72 -10.68
CA VAL A 47 6.71 0.70 -10.54
C VAL A 47 7.06 1.12 -9.11
N PRO A 48 7.23 0.16 -8.18
CA PRO A 48 7.46 0.50 -6.79
C PRO A 48 8.92 0.87 -6.53
N PHE A 49 9.15 2.09 -6.12
CA PHE A 49 10.39 2.61 -5.53
C PHE A 49 11.66 2.30 -6.34
N PRO A 50 11.72 2.66 -7.63
CA PRO A 50 12.88 2.37 -8.46
C PRO A 50 14.08 3.20 -8.02
N ARG A 51 15.14 2.54 -7.54
CA ARG A 51 16.36 3.21 -7.11
C ARG A 51 17.23 3.68 -8.29
N ARG A 52 17.15 2.99 -9.41
CA ARG A 52 17.90 3.26 -10.64
C ARG A 52 16.99 2.97 -11.82
N ALA A 53 16.43 4.01 -12.40
CA ALA A 53 15.67 3.93 -13.63
C ALA A 53 16.38 4.80 -14.68
N SER A 54 17.11 4.17 -15.59
CA SER A 54 17.71 4.86 -16.73
C SER A 54 16.64 5.22 -17.76
N GLY A 55 16.92 6.23 -18.60
CA GLY A 55 16.03 6.56 -19.70
C GLY A 55 15.69 5.35 -20.58
N PRO A 56 16.69 4.61 -21.10
CA PRO A 56 16.44 3.41 -21.91
C PRO A 56 15.59 2.34 -21.21
N ALA A 57 15.75 2.14 -19.90
CA ALA A 57 14.92 1.16 -19.16
C ALA A 57 13.46 1.63 -19.04
N LEU A 58 13.23 2.93 -18.87
CA LEU A 58 11.88 3.51 -18.88
C LEU A 58 11.24 3.39 -20.27
N ASP A 59 12.00 3.65 -21.32
CA ASP A 59 11.53 3.54 -22.71
C ASP A 59 11.15 2.10 -23.05
N ALA A 60 11.97 1.12 -22.65
CA ALA A 60 11.68 -0.30 -22.81
C ALA A 60 10.44 -0.74 -22.04
N MET A 61 10.25 -0.24 -20.81
CA MET A 61 9.04 -0.50 -20.01
C MET A 61 7.80 0.08 -20.71
N LEU A 62 7.86 1.31 -21.21
CA LEU A 62 6.75 1.94 -21.93
C LEU A 62 6.41 1.20 -23.22
N ALA A 63 7.40 0.78 -23.99
CA ALA A 63 7.20 -0.04 -25.17
C ALA A 63 6.56 -1.39 -24.82
N TRP A 64 7.01 -2.02 -23.75
CA TRP A 64 6.42 -3.27 -23.24
C TRP A 64 4.95 -3.08 -22.84
N CYS A 65 4.63 -1.97 -22.16
CA CYS A 65 3.28 -1.61 -21.75
C CYS A 65 2.38 -1.33 -22.97
N ALA A 66 2.86 -0.56 -23.93
CA ALA A 66 2.14 -0.21 -25.15
C ALA A 66 1.78 -1.47 -25.97
N ALA A 67 2.73 -2.41 -26.12
CA ALA A 67 2.51 -3.68 -26.82
C ALA A 67 1.43 -4.57 -26.17
N ARG A 68 1.02 -4.27 -24.94
CA ARG A 68 0.01 -5.00 -24.14
C ARG A 68 -1.26 -4.21 -23.86
N GLY A 69 -1.37 -3.02 -24.44
CA GLY A 69 -2.55 -2.16 -24.23
C GLY A 69 -2.68 -1.65 -22.80
N VAL A 70 -1.57 -1.52 -22.05
CA VAL A 70 -1.60 -0.97 -20.70
C VAL A 70 -2.00 0.50 -20.76
N GLY A 71 -3.14 0.83 -20.16
CA GLY A 71 -3.69 2.19 -20.16
C GLY A 71 -3.23 3.05 -19.00
N HIS A 72 -2.67 2.45 -17.95
CA HIS A 72 -2.31 3.19 -16.72
C HIS A 72 -1.03 2.66 -16.09
N ILE A 73 -0.09 3.58 -15.78
CA ILE A 73 1.17 3.27 -15.12
C ILE A 73 1.37 4.21 -13.94
N GLY A 74 1.60 3.67 -12.74
CA GLY A 74 1.96 4.42 -11.55
C GLY A 74 3.39 4.17 -11.12
N VAL A 75 4.20 5.21 -10.93
CA VAL A 75 5.55 5.13 -10.36
C VAL A 75 5.55 5.70 -8.96
N TRP A 76 6.14 4.99 -8.01
CA TRP A 76 6.19 5.37 -6.61
C TRP A 76 7.61 5.68 -6.18
N GLU A 77 7.82 6.84 -5.54
CA GLU A 77 9.10 7.25 -4.94
C GLU A 77 8.95 7.40 -3.43
N THR A 78 10.02 7.11 -2.71
CA THR A 78 10.03 7.25 -1.23
C THR A 78 10.08 8.70 -0.76
N GLY A 79 10.49 9.64 -1.62
CA GLY A 79 10.75 11.04 -1.26
C GLY A 79 12.08 11.24 -0.52
N LEU A 80 12.96 10.23 -0.46
CA LEU A 80 14.32 10.39 0.02
C LEU A 80 15.17 11.13 -1.02
N ALA A 81 16.01 12.07 -0.58
CA ALA A 81 16.70 13.05 -1.43
C ALA A 81 17.56 12.52 -2.61
N ALA A 82 17.90 11.23 -2.63
CA ALA A 82 18.67 10.59 -3.71
C ALA A 82 17.87 10.32 -5.01
N GLU A 83 16.58 10.60 -5.03
CA GLU A 83 15.65 10.23 -6.12
C GLU A 83 15.38 11.36 -7.11
N GLY A 84 15.89 12.58 -6.87
CA GLY A 84 15.53 13.82 -7.58
C GLY A 84 15.67 13.83 -9.12
N ALA A 85 16.48 12.95 -9.70
CA ALA A 85 16.63 12.86 -11.15
C ALA A 85 15.59 11.97 -11.86
N LEU A 86 14.81 11.19 -11.10
CA LEU A 86 13.80 10.30 -11.68
C LEU A 86 12.60 11.10 -12.19
N GLY A 87 12.12 12.07 -11.42
CA GLY A 87 10.96 12.87 -11.79
C GLY A 87 11.12 13.60 -13.13
N VAL A 88 12.33 14.15 -13.41
CA VAL A 88 12.62 14.79 -14.70
C VAL A 88 12.48 13.77 -15.84
N ARG A 89 13.09 12.58 -15.71
CA ARG A 89 13.01 11.53 -16.74
C ARG A 89 11.59 11.01 -16.94
N LEU A 90 10.76 11.00 -15.89
CA LEU A 90 9.36 10.61 -15.98
C LEU A 90 8.54 11.69 -16.70
N ALA A 91 8.73 12.97 -16.33
CA ALA A 91 8.04 14.09 -16.98
C ALA A 91 8.36 14.18 -18.47
N GLU A 92 9.62 13.96 -18.88
CA GLU A 92 10.04 13.89 -20.29
C GLU A 92 9.30 12.79 -21.09
N ARG A 93 8.68 11.81 -20.40
CA ARG A 93 7.94 10.69 -20.99
C ARG A 93 6.43 10.79 -20.80
N GLY A 94 5.96 11.99 -20.43
CA GLY A 94 4.53 12.24 -20.26
C GLY A 94 3.92 11.74 -18.96
N PHE A 95 4.74 11.43 -17.94
CA PHE A 95 4.22 11.19 -16.60
C PHE A 95 3.89 12.51 -15.92
N GLU A 96 2.77 12.56 -15.25
CA GLU A 96 2.33 13.69 -14.43
C GLU A 96 2.54 13.38 -12.95
N ALA A 97 2.86 14.43 -12.17
CA ALA A 97 2.97 14.30 -10.73
C ALA A 97 1.59 13.97 -10.13
N GLY A 98 1.54 12.93 -9.32
CA GLY A 98 0.36 12.48 -8.62
C GLY A 98 0.33 12.94 -7.15
N TRP A 99 -0.45 12.24 -6.35
CA TRP A 99 -0.55 12.52 -4.92
C TRP A 99 0.75 12.18 -4.17
N GLN A 100 0.89 12.73 -2.98
CA GLN A 100 2.05 12.52 -2.12
C GLN A 100 1.67 11.62 -0.95
N PRO A 101 2.04 10.33 -0.96
CA PRO A 101 1.80 9.44 0.15
C PRO A 101 2.53 9.93 1.41
N HIS A 102 1.80 10.13 2.50
CA HIS A 102 2.38 10.52 3.78
C HIS A 102 2.84 9.26 4.53
N TRP A 103 4.13 9.01 4.53
CA TRP A 103 4.71 7.89 5.26
C TRP A 103 4.64 8.13 6.77
N MET A 104 4.07 7.18 7.48
CA MET A 104 3.99 7.22 8.94
C MET A 104 4.39 5.88 9.54
N ALA A 105 4.92 5.91 10.76
CA ALA A 105 5.28 4.71 11.51
C ALA A 105 5.09 4.90 13.01
N THR A 106 4.89 3.76 13.71
CA THR A 106 4.88 3.69 15.17
C THR A 106 5.52 2.40 15.66
N GLU A 107 6.03 2.39 16.88
CA GLU A 107 6.38 1.14 17.56
C GLU A 107 5.12 0.48 18.10
N ALA A 108 5.01 -0.84 17.98
CA ALA A 108 3.84 -1.56 18.49
C ALA A 108 3.64 -1.36 20.00
N SER A 109 4.72 -1.20 20.76
CA SER A 109 4.69 -0.90 22.19
C SER A 109 4.10 0.46 22.53
N ALA A 110 3.97 1.37 21.57
CA ALA A 110 3.32 2.67 21.74
C ALA A 110 1.82 2.64 21.41
N LEU A 111 1.34 1.53 20.85
CA LEU A 111 -0.08 1.35 20.53
C LEU A 111 -0.82 0.74 21.72
N PRO A 112 -2.05 1.17 22.04
CA PRO A 112 -2.89 0.55 23.06
C PRO A 112 -3.51 -0.75 22.52
N LEU A 113 -2.68 -1.78 22.35
CA LEU A 113 -3.09 -3.05 21.75
C LEU A 113 -3.93 -3.93 22.67
N ASP A 114 -4.10 -3.56 23.93
CA ASP A 114 -5.00 -4.16 24.90
C ASP A 114 -6.46 -3.67 24.78
N GLU A 115 -6.65 -2.53 24.11
CA GLU A 115 -8.00 -2.04 23.80
C GLU A 115 -8.68 -2.95 22.76
N ASP A 116 -9.86 -3.45 23.09
CA ASP A 116 -10.68 -4.27 22.21
C ASP A 116 -12.01 -3.58 21.91
N ASP A 117 -12.52 -3.79 20.70
CA ASP A 117 -13.82 -3.27 20.27
C ASP A 117 -14.66 -4.46 19.78
N PRO A 118 -15.77 -4.79 20.47
CA PRO A 118 -16.58 -5.96 20.13
C PRO A 118 -17.21 -5.90 18.73
N ARG A 119 -17.21 -4.73 18.10
CA ARG A 119 -17.69 -4.55 16.73
C ARG A 119 -16.66 -4.97 15.67
N VAL A 120 -15.40 -5.23 16.09
CA VAL A 120 -14.28 -5.53 15.18
C VAL A 120 -13.75 -6.93 15.48
N SER A 121 -13.55 -7.73 14.45
CA SER A 121 -12.93 -9.05 14.54
C SER A 121 -11.90 -9.25 13.43
N VAL A 122 -10.81 -9.95 13.76
CA VAL A 122 -9.90 -10.49 12.75
C VAL A 122 -10.54 -11.74 12.17
N VAL A 123 -10.62 -11.82 10.85
CA VAL A 123 -11.38 -12.86 10.15
C VAL A 123 -10.48 -13.67 9.21
N ASP A 124 -10.81 -14.97 9.10
CA ASP A 124 -10.13 -15.90 8.20
C ASP A 124 -10.81 -15.96 6.82
N ALA A 125 -11.94 -15.30 6.66
CA ALA A 125 -12.71 -15.26 5.44
C ALA A 125 -13.13 -13.83 5.11
N VAL A 126 -12.94 -13.44 3.85
CA VAL A 126 -13.41 -12.17 3.30
C VAL A 126 -14.65 -12.48 2.48
N SER A 127 -15.81 -12.05 2.95
CA SER A 127 -17.09 -12.44 2.35
C SER A 127 -17.78 -11.38 1.50
N GLU A 128 -17.36 -10.11 1.58
CA GLU A 128 -18.27 -9.06 1.11
C GLU A 128 -17.63 -7.96 0.26
N TYR A 129 -16.29 -7.89 0.10
CA TYR A 129 -15.70 -6.68 -0.45
C TYR A 129 -14.53 -6.84 -1.39
N ASP A 130 -13.99 -8.04 -1.52
CA ASP A 130 -12.67 -8.13 -2.12
C ASP A 130 -12.53 -9.43 -2.93
N ASP A 131 -12.62 -9.32 -4.23
CA ASP A 131 -12.45 -10.47 -5.14
C ASP A 131 -11.11 -11.20 -4.95
N TYR A 132 -10.12 -10.52 -4.36
CA TYR A 132 -8.78 -11.08 -4.13
C TYR A 132 -8.43 -11.27 -2.65
N GLY A 133 -9.20 -10.72 -1.71
CA GLY A 133 -8.87 -10.75 -0.29
C GLY A 133 -8.76 -12.17 0.27
N GLN A 134 -9.68 -13.06 -0.10
CA GLN A 134 -9.62 -14.47 0.29
C GLN A 134 -8.35 -15.14 -0.24
N ALA A 135 -7.93 -14.81 -1.44
CA ALA A 135 -6.70 -15.33 -2.03
C ALA A 135 -5.44 -14.76 -1.35
N LEU A 136 -5.47 -13.50 -0.87
CA LEU A 136 -4.39 -12.93 -0.06
C LEU A 136 -4.24 -13.67 1.27
N LEU A 137 -5.33 -13.94 1.98
CA LEU A 137 -5.31 -14.72 3.23
C LEU A 137 -4.77 -16.13 3.01
N GLY A 138 -5.07 -16.73 1.85
CA GLY A 138 -4.58 -18.05 1.45
C GLY A 138 -3.10 -18.10 1.04
N LEU A 139 -2.42 -16.97 0.91
CA LEU A 139 -0.99 -16.97 0.56
C LEU A 139 -0.15 -17.61 1.67
N ALA A 140 0.72 -18.55 1.28
CA ALA A 140 1.56 -19.28 2.19
C ALA A 140 2.41 -18.39 3.10
N GLY A 141 2.49 -18.75 4.38
CA GLY A 141 3.35 -18.13 5.37
C GLY A 141 2.68 -17.14 6.32
N GLY A 142 1.34 -17.06 6.35
CA GLY A 142 0.60 -16.30 7.36
C GLY A 142 1.09 -14.86 7.50
N ARG A 143 1.14 -14.12 6.40
CA ARG A 143 1.67 -12.74 6.36
C ARG A 143 0.60 -11.68 6.16
N PHE A 144 -0.66 -12.09 6.08
CA PHE A 144 -1.79 -11.21 5.85
C PHE A 144 -2.82 -11.42 6.96
N TRP A 145 -3.37 -10.33 7.45
CA TRP A 145 -4.48 -10.30 8.40
C TRP A 145 -5.52 -9.33 7.91
N HIS A 146 -6.75 -9.71 8.01
CA HIS A 146 -7.91 -8.89 7.67
C HIS A 146 -8.78 -8.73 8.90
N ALA A 147 -9.13 -7.48 9.24
CA ALA A 147 -10.12 -7.19 10.25
C ALA A 147 -11.36 -6.60 9.62
N ALA A 148 -12.52 -7.04 10.05
CA ALA A 148 -13.82 -6.52 9.64
C ALA A 148 -14.56 -5.91 10.82
N ALA A 149 -15.24 -4.79 10.58
CA ALA A 149 -16.14 -4.14 11.53
C ALA A 149 -17.58 -4.42 11.15
N ARG A 150 -18.43 -4.72 12.14
CA ARG A 150 -19.88 -4.89 11.97
C ARG A 150 -20.63 -4.13 13.05
N ILE A 151 -21.74 -3.52 12.66
CA ILE A 151 -22.71 -2.89 13.58
C ILE A 151 -24.06 -3.55 13.32
N ASP A 152 -24.63 -4.16 14.36
CA ASP A 152 -25.91 -4.91 14.26
C ASP A 152 -25.91 -5.93 13.10
N GLY A 153 -24.76 -6.63 12.92
CA GLY A 153 -24.57 -7.60 11.85
C GLY A 153 -24.27 -7.00 10.48
N VAL A 154 -24.43 -5.69 10.30
CA VAL A 154 -24.15 -5.00 9.02
C VAL A 154 -22.66 -4.68 8.91
N TYR A 155 -22.06 -5.02 7.79
CA TYR A 155 -20.65 -4.68 7.50
C TYR A 155 -20.46 -3.17 7.47
N ALA A 156 -19.50 -2.69 8.27
CA ALA A 156 -19.24 -1.28 8.51
C ALA A 156 -17.86 -0.81 8.02
N GLY A 157 -16.92 -1.73 7.80
CA GLY A 157 -15.58 -1.38 7.34
C GLY A 157 -14.57 -2.50 7.52
N HIS A 158 -13.33 -2.27 7.07
CA HIS A 158 -12.24 -3.23 7.18
C HIS A 158 -10.87 -2.56 7.31
N ALA A 159 -9.87 -3.38 7.58
CA ALA A 159 -8.45 -3.05 7.47
C ALA A 159 -7.63 -4.29 7.16
N TRP A 160 -6.48 -4.08 6.53
CA TRP A 160 -5.49 -5.11 6.26
C TRP A 160 -4.18 -4.83 6.97
N ALA A 161 -3.49 -5.88 7.39
CA ALA A 161 -2.07 -5.86 7.71
C ALA A 161 -1.31 -6.85 6.82
N HIS A 162 -0.12 -6.44 6.39
CA HIS A 162 0.85 -7.28 5.69
C HIS A 162 2.20 -7.23 6.39
N ARG A 163 2.76 -8.39 6.75
CA ARG A 163 4.03 -8.47 7.47
C ARG A 163 5.20 -8.75 6.54
N VAL A 164 6.24 -7.91 6.64
CA VAL A 164 7.56 -8.14 6.03
C VAL A 164 8.64 -7.94 7.11
N GLY A 165 9.26 -9.03 7.53
CA GLY A 165 10.16 -9.02 8.69
C GLY A 165 9.46 -8.57 9.96
N ASP A 166 10.04 -7.61 10.68
CA ASP A 166 9.49 -7.05 11.92
C ASP A 166 8.55 -5.85 11.70
N HIS A 167 8.08 -5.64 10.47
CA HIS A 167 7.21 -4.52 10.12
C HIS A 167 5.87 -5.00 9.58
N ALA A 168 4.78 -4.49 10.14
CA ALA A 168 3.44 -4.60 9.56
C ALA A 168 3.14 -3.34 8.73
N GLY A 169 2.86 -3.50 7.46
CA GLY A 169 2.22 -2.47 6.65
C GLY A 169 0.72 -2.52 6.88
N ILE A 170 0.11 -1.35 7.12
CA ILE A 170 -1.33 -1.22 7.31
C ILE A 170 -1.91 -0.65 6.02
N TYR A 171 -2.92 -1.33 5.48
CA TYR A 171 -3.51 -1.04 4.18
C TYR A 171 -5.01 -1.02 4.26
N ASP A 172 -5.61 -0.26 3.36
CA ASP A 172 -7.02 -0.28 3.05
C ASP A 172 -7.92 -0.20 4.30
N VAL A 173 -7.60 0.76 5.18
CA VAL A 173 -8.45 1.06 6.34
C VAL A 173 -9.63 1.87 5.84
N ASP A 174 -10.73 1.19 5.58
CA ASP A 174 -11.97 1.81 5.12
C ASP A 174 -13.09 1.65 6.13
N VAL A 175 -13.85 2.73 6.31
CA VAL A 175 -15.08 2.74 7.08
C VAL A 175 -16.18 3.35 6.20
N ARG A 176 -17.24 2.58 5.98
CA ARG A 176 -18.37 3.03 5.17
C ARG A 176 -18.93 4.35 5.70
N PRO A 177 -19.31 5.29 4.83
CA PRO A 177 -19.71 6.65 5.22
C PRO A 177 -20.72 6.71 6.37
N LEU A 178 -21.72 5.85 6.37
CA LEU A 178 -22.76 5.78 7.41
C LEU A 178 -22.25 5.42 8.80
N PHE A 179 -21.07 4.79 8.89
CA PHE A 179 -20.49 4.31 10.15
C PHE A 179 -19.24 5.07 10.56
N ARG A 180 -18.90 6.16 9.85
CA ARG A 180 -17.74 7.01 10.18
C ARG A 180 -17.95 7.74 11.51
N ARG A 181 -16.83 8.24 12.07
CA ARG A 181 -16.80 9.04 13.32
C ARG A 181 -17.26 8.28 14.58
N GLN A 182 -17.28 6.96 14.54
CA GLN A 182 -17.65 6.08 15.65
C GLN A 182 -16.46 5.28 16.23
N GLY A 183 -15.22 5.67 15.90
CA GLY A 183 -14.00 5.01 16.39
C GLY A 183 -13.58 3.77 15.60
N LEU A 184 -14.35 3.31 14.59
CA LEU A 184 -14.08 2.05 13.88
C LEU A 184 -12.73 2.03 13.17
N GLY A 185 -12.30 3.14 12.55
CA GLY A 185 -10.98 3.19 11.91
C GLY A 185 -9.82 2.97 12.90
N ARG A 186 -9.95 3.52 14.13
CA ARG A 186 -9.02 3.24 15.23
C ARG A 186 -9.03 1.75 15.61
N ALA A 187 -10.21 1.21 15.87
CA ALA A 187 -10.38 -0.18 16.30
C ALA A 187 -9.86 -1.18 15.24
N LEU A 188 -10.19 -0.96 13.98
CA LEU A 188 -9.69 -1.76 12.85
C LEU A 188 -8.17 -1.74 12.75
N THR A 189 -7.56 -0.54 12.84
CA THR A 189 -6.09 -0.39 12.81
C THR A 189 -5.43 -1.15 13.95
N LEU A 190 -5.95 -1.02 15.18
CA LEU A 190 -5.42 -1.74 16.36
C LEU A 190 -5.57 -3.25 16.22
N ALA A 191 -6.71 -3.73 15.75
CA ALA A 191 -6.97 -5.15 15.56
C ALA A 191 -5.96 -5.81 14.60
N VAL A 192 -5.69 -5.20 13.45
CA VAL A 192 -4.72 -5.76 12.50
C VAL A 192 -3.27 -5.60 12.97
N CYS A 193 -2.93 -4.52 13.69
CA CYS A 193 -1.60 -4.36 14.30
C CYS A 193 -1.34 -5.44 15.36
N ARG A 194 -2.32 -5.72 16.21
CA ARG A 194 -2.27 -6.79 17.23
C ARG A 194 -2.08 -8.15 16.57
N ALA A 195 -2.90 -8.47 15.58
CA ALA A 195 -2.85 -9.75 14.88
C ALA A 195 -1.52 -9.97 14.16
N ALA A 196 -0.96 -8.94 13.54
CA ALA A 196 0.33 -9.03 12.85
C ALA A 196 1.50 -9.27 13.80
N GLY A 197 1.42 -8.86 15.08
CA GLY A 197 2.39 -9.17 16.11
C GLY A 197 3.81 -8.70 15.79
N THR A 198 3.97 -7.57 15.14
CA THR A 198 5.27 -7.04 14.72
C THR A 198 5.77 -5.95 15.67
N ARG A 199 7.09 -5.67 15.61
CA ARG A 199 7.71 -4.60 16.39
C ARG A 199 7.27 -3.20 15.95
N THR A 200 6.98 -3.03 14.66
CA THR A 200 6.71 -1.71 14.08
C THR A 200 5.54 -1.80 13.10
N ALA A 201 4.63 -0.85 13.17
CA ALA A 201 3.62 -0.62 12.15
C ALA A 201 4.01 0.55 11.25
N VAL A 202 3.81 0.41 9.96
CA VAL A 202 4.08 1.42 8.92
C VAL A 202 2.87 1.56 8.00
N LEU A 203 2.66 2.75 7.47
CA LEU A 203 1.58 3.01 6.51
C LEU A 203 1.90 4.23 5.64
N ASN A 204 1.11 4.42 4.59
CA ASN A 204 0.97 5.71 3.92
C ASN A 204 -0.45 6.25 4.18
N ALA A 205 -0.53 7.39 4.85
CA ALA A 205 -1.79 8.02 5.17
C ALA A 205 -2.29 8.87 4.00
N THR A 206 -3.61 8.87 3.80
CA THR A 206 -4.32 9.92 3.07
C THR A 206 -4.51 11.14 3.98
N GLY A 207 -4.82 12.32 3.43
CA GLY A 207 -5.10 13.50 4.23
C GLY A 207 -6.16 13.27 5.32
N ASP A 208 -7.23 12.54 4.99
CA ASP A 208 -8.30 12.20 5.95
C ASP A 208 -7.85 11.24 7.05
N GLY A 209 -6.88 10.37 6.76
CA GLY A 209 -6.36 9.38 7.71
C GLY A 209 -5.30 9.92 8.65
N GLU A 210 -4.64 11.03 8.32
CA GLU A 210 -3.49 11.55 9.07
C GLU A 210 -3.83 11.83 10.54
N ALA A 211 -4.97 12.46 10.80
CA ALA A 211 -5.41 12.76 12.16
C ALA A 211 -5.68 11.50 12.99
N LEU A 212 -6.26 10.47 12.36
CA LEU A 212 -6.48 9.16 13.00
C LEU A 212 -5.15 8.52 13.43
N TYR A 213 -4.21 8.43 12.51
CA TYR A 213 -2.94 7.77 12.78
C TYR A 213 -2.05 8.58 13.74
N GLY A 214 -2.07 9.92 13.64
CA GLY A 214 -1.42 10.80 14.62
C GLY A 214 -1.95 10.58 16.04
N ALA A 215 -3.27 10.46 16.21
CA ALA A 215 -3.90 10.17 17.51
C ALA A 215 -3.59 8.75 18.03
N LEU A 216 -3.24 7.80 17.16
CA LEU A 216 -2.76 6.46 17.49
C LEU A 216 -1.26 6.42 17.84
N GLY A 217 -0.51 7.54 17.71
CA GLY A 217 0.92 7.60 17.99
C GLY A 217 1.82 7.30 16.78
N PHE A 218 1.26 7.20 15.59
CA PHE A 218 2.07 7.17 14.37
C PHE A 218 2.74 8.53 14.16
N ARG A 219 4.02 8.51 13.85
CA ARG A 219 4.82 9.70 13.59
C ARG A 219 5.11 9.83 12.11
N SER A 220 5.10 11.07 11.60
CA SER A 220 5.49 11.38 10.22
C SER A 220 6.93 10.98 9.94
N LEU A 221 7.12 10.30 8.82
CA LEU A 221 8.43 10.02 8.23
C LEU A 221 8.71 10.91 7.01
N GLY A 222 7.76 11.75 6.62
CA GLY A 222 7.79 12.60 5.44
C GLY A 222 6.92 12.06 4.31
N PHE A 223 6.99 12.72 3.18
CA PHE A 223 6.14 12.43 2.04
C PHE A 223 6.92 11.73 0.93
N GLY A 224 6.27 10.77 0.30
CA GLY A 224 6.69 10.18 -0.95
C GLY A 224 6.23 11.01 -2.14
N ARG A 225 6.39 10.46 -3.33
CA ARG A 225 5.87 11.01 -4.57
C ARG A 225 5.29 9.89 -5.40
N THR A 226 4.24 10.20 -6.17
CA THR A 226 3.73 9.32 -7.22
C THR A 226 3.75 10.05 -8.56
N TRP A 227 3.84 9.27 -9.62
CA TRP A 227 3.80 9.74 -10.98
C TRP A 227 2.85 8.85 -11.76
N TRP A 228 2.00 9.46 -12.56
CA TRP A 228 0.98 8.75 -13.30
C TRP A 228 1.15 8.98 -14.79
N TRP A 229 1.09 7.91 -15.55
CA TRP A 229 1.02 7.94 -17.00
C TRP A 229 -0.29 7.29 -17.43
N GLN A 230 -1.00 7.99 -18.27
CA GLN A 230 -2.21 7.49 -18.90
C GLN A 230 -1.94 7.35 -20.38
N GLY A 231 -2.07 6.14 -20.92
CA GLY A 231 -2.04 5.92 -22.35
C GLY A 231 -3.15 6.72 -23.03
N SER A 232 -2.88 7.28 -24.16
CA SER A 232 -3.98 7.73 -25.01
C SER A 232 -4.89 6.53 -25.24
N ALA A 233 -6.15 6.62 -24.82
CA ALA A 233 -7.14 5.63 -25.23
C ALA A 233 -7.02 5.51 -26.76
N ALA A 234 -6.71 4.30 -27.25
CA ALA A 234 -6.78 4.05 -28.67
C ALA A 234 -8.19 4.41 -29.12
N ALA A 235 -8.29 5.45 -29.94
CA ALA A 235 -9.54 5.92 -30.51
C ALA A 235 -10.14 4.85 -31.43
#